data_649011b2eeea42491dfe2d0a367770d1
#
_entry.id   649011b2eeea42491dfe2d0a367770d1
#
_cell.length_a   1.000
_cell.length_b   1.000
_cell.length_c   1.000
_cell.angle_alpha   90.00
_cell.angle_beta   90.00
_cell.angle_gamma   90.00
#
_symmetry.space_group_name_H-M   'P 1'
#
loop_
_entity.id
_entity.type
_entity.pdbx_description
1 polymer ?
#
loop_
_entity_poly.entity_id
_entity_poly.type
_entity_poly.pdbx_seq_one_letter_code
_entity_poly.pdbx_strand_id
1 'polypeptide(L)'
;MEMVIKCPNCLLDLTVEDTAAGSQLKCPKCNTLLVVPAVSAAASDEAVPRSMAGASDEQLAEKLASAYRSMTTEVGKAIVGQNAVIEQIIIAIFARSHCLLEGVPGLAKTYMVKCLSEALNLSFRRVQFTPDLMPADITGTDVIQQDAEGRRSLVFLRGPIFAQMVLADEINRSP
;
A
#
# COMPACT_ATOMS: atom_id res chain seq x y z
N MET A 1 3.73 6.97 -25.42
CA MET A 1 2.97 5.70 -25.32
C MET A 1 1.53 6.01 -25.67
N GLU A 2 0.80 5.04 -26.18
CA GLU A 2 -0.64 5.19 -26.42
C GLU A 2 -1.41 4.57 -25.28
N MET A 3 -2.43 5.26 -24.79
CA MET A 3 -3.36 4.71 -23.79
C MET A 3 -4.74 4.54 -24.40
N VAL A 4 -5.46 3.50 -23.97
CA VAL A 4 -6.85 3.27 -24.40
C VAL A 4 -7.77 3.67 -23.28
N ILE A 5 -8.69 4.60 -23.57
CA ILE A 5 -9.75 5.03 -22.64
C ILE A 5 -11.11 4.63 -23.18
N LYS A 6 -12.05 4.27 -22.31
CA LYS A 6 -13.43 3.93 -22.69
C LYS A 6 -14.36 5.11 -22.50
N CYS A 7 -15.15 5.38 -23.52
CA CYS A 7 -16.20 6.40 -23.40
C CYS A 7 -17.29 5.92 -22.39
N PRO A 8 -17.60 6.70 -21.34
CA PRO A 8 -18.58 6.28 -20.32
C PRO A 8 -20.01 6.22 -20.87
N ASN A 9 -20.31 6.88 -21.98
CA ASN A 9 -21.65 6.93 -22.54
C ASN A 9 -21.90 5.85 -23.60
N CYS A 10 -20.93 5.54 -24.47
CA CYS A 10 -21.12 4.61 -25.58
C CYS A 10 -20.15 3.43 -25.61
N LEU A 11 -19.28 3.31 -24.59
CA LEU A 11 -18.30 2.26 -24.39
C LEU A 11 -17.28 2.07 -25.53
N LEU A 12 -17.16 3.06 -26.40
CA LEU A 12 -16.17 3.06 -27.48
C LEU A 12 -14.77 3.18 -26.89
N ASP A 13 -13.86 2.33 -27.33
CA ASP A 13 -12.43 2.43 -27.01
C ASP A 13 -11.80 3.53 -27.86
N LEU A 14 -11.12 4.47 -27.19
CA LEU A 14 -10.43 5.61 -27.79
C LEU A 14 -8.95 5.51 -27.45
N THR A 15 -8.11 5.46 -28.49
CA THR A 15 -6.66 5.50 -28.32
C THR A 15 -6.23 6.96 -28.28
N VAL A 16 -5.56 7.37 -27.22
CA VAL A 16 -5.03 8.73 -27.00
C VAL A 16 -3.56 8.67 -26.67
N GLU A 17 -2.82 9.71 -27.08
CA GLU A 17 -1.40 9.82 -26.72
C GLU A 17 -1.24 10.30 -25.27
N ASP A 18 -0.19 9.85 -24.59
CA ASP A 18 0.14 10.27 -23.22
C ASP A 18 0.23 11.80 -23.04
N THR A 19 0.58 12.51 -24.11
CA THR A 19 0.66 13.97 -24.15
C THR A 19 -0.70 14.67 -23.96
N ALA A 20 -1.80 13.91 -24.15
CA ALA A 20 -3.17 14.41 -23.98
C ALA A 20 -3.69 14.24 -22.54
N ALA A 21 -2.89 13.76 -21.59
CA ALA A 21 -3.27 13.60 -20.19
C ALA A 21 -3.76 14.95 -19.60
N GLY A 22 -4.95 14.94 -18.99
CA GLY A 22 -5.60 16.13 -18.43
C GLY A 22 -6.37 16.99 -19.45
N SER A 23 -6.30 16.68 -20.77
CA SER A 23 -7.06 17.42 -21.79
C SER A 23 -8.49 16.88 -21.93
N GLN A 24 -9.36 17.71 -22.48
CA GLN A 24 -10.74 17.34 -22.79
C GLN A 24 -10.85 16.90 -24.25
N LEU A 25 -11.38 15.70 -24.46
CA LEU A 25 -11.66 15.15 -25.78
C LEU A 25 -13.18 14.94 -25.96
N LYS A 26 -13.65 15.09 -27.20
CA LYS A 26 -15.02 14.71 -27.55
C LYS A 26 -15.02 13.30 -28.14
N CYS A 27 -15.90 12.45 -27.65
CA CYS A 27 -16.09 11.12 -28.24
C CYS A 27 -16.58 11.23 -29.68
N PRO A 28 -15.90 10.62 -30.67
CA PRO A 28 -16.30 10.74 -32.08
C PRO A 28 -17.64 10.04 -32.37
N LYS A 29 -18.10 9.15 -31.51
CA LYS A 29 -19.35 8.40 -31.70
C LYS A 29 -20.58 9.09 -31.06
N CYS A 30 -20.45 9.63 -29.85
CA CYS A 30 -21.58 10.18 -29.10
C CYS A 30 -21.41 11.63 -28.69
N ASN A 31 -20.32 12.29 -29.10
CA ASN A 31 -19.99 13.69 -28.83
C ASN A 31 -19.90 14.08 -27.35
N THR A 32 -19.89 13.08 -26.44
CA THR A 32 -19.71 13.30 -25.00
C THR A 32 -18.31 13.83 -24.71
N LEU A 33 -18.21 14.86 -23.90
CA LEU A 33 -16.94 15.40 -23.41
C LEU A 33 -16.32 14.39 -22.44
N LEU A 34 -15.08 14.02 -22.71
CA LEU A 34 -14.24 13.12 -21.91
C LEU A 34 -13.04 13.91 -21.39
N VAL A 35 -12.76 13.80 -20.14
CA VAL A 35 -11.48 14.25 -19.59
C VAL A 35 -10.55 13.05 -19.65
N VAL A 36 -9.46 13.17 -20.41
CA VAL A 36 -8.40 12.16 -20.36
C VAL A 36 -7.86 12.15 -18.95
N PRO A 37 -7.93 11.03 -18.20
CA PRO A 37 -7.39 11.01 -16.87
C PRO A 37 -5.91 11.41 -16.99
N ALA A 38 -5.52 12.45 -16.26
CA ALA A 38 -4.12 12.66 -16.00
C ALA A 38 -3.68 11.34 -15.35
N VAL A 39 -2.76 10.62 -15.98
CA VAL A 39 -2.08 9.53 -15.34
C VAL A 39 -1.29 10.20 -14.22
N SER A 40 -1.98 10.54 -13.13
CA SER A 40 -1.26 10.71 -11.90
C SER A 40 -0.65 9.34 -11.67
N ALA A 41 0.64 9.25 -11.79
CA ALA A 41 1.46 8.16 -11.31
C ALA A 41 1.24 8.04 -9.78
N ALA A 42 0.07 7.60 -9.40
CA ALA A 42 -0.40 7.39 -8.03
C ALA A 42 -0.85 5.94 -7.90
N ALA A 43 -0.03 5.10 -8.33
CA ALA A 43 0.43 3.82 -7.84
C ALA A 43 1.78 3.66 -8.54
N SER A 44 2.73 4.51 -8.18
CA SER A 44 4.11 4.10 -8.27
C SER A 44 4.17 2.81 -7.44
N ASP A 45 4.17 1.65 -8.11
CA ASP A 45 5.28 0.75 -7.82
C ASP A 45 6.45 1.69 -7.57
N GLU A 46 6.75 1.96 -6.31
CA GLU A 46 8.01 2.58 -5.96
C GLU A 46 9.02 1.59 -6.49
N ALA A 47 9.42 1.89 -7.72
CA ALA A 47 10.48 1.19 -8.38
C ALA A 47 11.61 1.15 -7.37
N VAL A 48 11.97 -0.03 -6.94
CA VAL A 48 13.26 -0.32 -6.29
C VAL A 48 14.25 0.64 -6.92
N PRO A 49 14.86 1.54 -6.15
CA PRO A 49 15.67 2.60 -6.73
C PRO A 49 16.66 1.96 -7.68
N ARG A 50 16.59 2.36 -8.96
CA ARG A 50 17.42 1.85 -10.05
C ARG A 50 18.94 2.04 -9.82
N SER A 51 19.32 2.61 -8.69
CA SER A 51 20.71 2.77 -8.24
C SER A 51 21.44 1.45 -7.94
N MET A 52 20.75 0.30 -8.02
CA MET A 52 21.36 -1.02 -7.78
C MET A 52 21.55 -1.83 -9.06
N ALA A 53 21.19 -1.31 -10.22
CA ALA A 53 21.50 -1.93 -11.50
C ALA A 53 23.02 -1.82 -11.75
N GLY A 54 23.76 -2.92 -11.51
CA GLY A 54 25.20 -2.98 -11.67
C GLY A 54 26.02 -3.22 -10.39
N ALA A 55 25.36 -3.35 -9.23
CA ALA A 55 26.04 -3.77 -8.00
C ALA A 55 26.35 -5.28 -8.07
N SER A 56 27.56 -5.69 -7.63
CA SER A 56 27.88 -7.11 -7.51
C SER A 56 27.07 -7.75 -6.39
N ASP A 57 26.87 -9.08 -6.45
CA ASP A 57 26.15 -9.84 -5.42
C ASP A 57 26.76 -9.62 -4.03
N GLU A 58 28.08 -9.47 -3.94
CA GLU A 58 28.77 -9.17 -2.68
C GLU A 58 28.38 -7.80 -2.12
N GLN A 59 28.29 -6.77 -2.96
CA GLN A 59 27.86 -5.43 -2.56
C GLN A 59 26.38 -5.41 -2.12
N LEU A 60 25.54 -6.20 -2.76
CA LEU A 60 24.15 -6.36 -2.37
C LEU A 60 24.03 -7.07 -1.01
N ALA A 61 24.80 -8.13 -0.80
CA ALA A 61 24.83 -8.86 0.46
C ALA A 61 25.33 -7.98 1.62
N GLU A 62 26.34 -7.15 1.38
CA GLU A 62 26.87 -6.24 2.40
C GLU A 62 25.87 -5.14 2.76
N LYS A 63 25.17 -4.56 1.78
CA LYS A 63 24.08 -3.59 2.00
C LYS A 63 22.93 -4.21 2.80
N LEU A 64 22.54 -5.45 2.45
CA LEU A 64 21.51 -6.18 3.16
C LEU A 64 21.92 -6.44 4.63
N ALA A 65 23.15 -6.88 4.83
CA ALA A 65 23.68 -7.14 6.17
C ALA A 65 23.76 -5.84 7.01
N SER A 66 24.14 -4.72 6.39
CA SER A 66 24.17 -3.43 7.09
C SER A 66 22.77 -2.93 7.45
N ALA A 67 21.81 -3.05 6.52
CA ALA A 67 20.41 -2.71 6.77
C ALA A 67 19.80 -3.57 7.89
N TYR A 68 20.04 -4.89 7.86
CA TYR A 68 19.63 -5.79 8.92
C TYR A 68 20.15 -5.38 10.30
N ARG A 69 21.46 -5.08 10.40
CA ARG A 69 22.06 -4.65 11.66
C ARG A 69 21.46 -3.34 12.18
N SER A 70 21.26 -2.37 11.29
CA SER A 70 20.64 -1.09 11.64
C SER A 70 19.21 -1.28 12.16
N MET A 71 18.40 -2.08 11.46
CA MET A 71 17.04 -2.38 11.88
C MET A 71 16.98 -3.09 13.23
N THR A 72 17.81 -4.12 13.42
CA THR A 72 17.87 -4.86 14.69
C THR A 72 18.30 -3.95 15.84
N THR A 73 19.21 -3.03 15.59
CA THR A 73 19.69 -2.06 16.59
C THR A 73 18.57 -1.08 16.97
N GLU A 74 17.86 -0.52 16.00
CA GLU A 74 16.77 0.42 16.25
C GLU A 74 15.59 -0.25 16.99
N VAL A 75 15.17 -1.42 16.54
CA VAL A 75 14.10 -2.18 17.18
C VAL A 75 14.49 -2.62 18.58
N GLY A 76 15.75 -3.00 18.79
CA GLY A 76 16.30 -3.40 20.08
C GLY A 76 16.29 -2.30 21.16
N LYS A 77 16.19 -1.03 20.75
CA LYS A 77 16.01 0.09 21.70
C LYS A 77 14.63 0.10 22.34
N ALA A 78 13.63 -0.37 21.61
CA ALA A 78 12.23 -0.36 22.05
C ALA A 78 11.77 -1.72 22.61
N ILE A 79 12.37 -2.83 22.14
CA ILE A 79 11.97 -4.18 22.46
C ILE A 79 13.15 -4.94 23.02
N VAL A 80 13.03 -5.36 24.26
CA VAL A 80 14.04 -6.18 24.93
C VAL A 80 13.64 -7.64 24.84
N GLY A 81 14.55 -8.49 24.37
CA GLY A 81 14.30 -9.89 24.12
C GLY A 81 13.62 -10.17 22.79
N GLN A 82 13.12 -11.39 22.58
CA GLN A 82 12.43 -11.84 21.36
C GLN A 82 13.22 -11.64 20.04
N ASN A 83 14.55 -11.64 20.11
CA ASN A 83 15.41 -11.40 18.95
C ASN A 83 15.12 -12.36 17.80
N ALA A 84 14.84 -13.63 18.09
CA ALA A 84 14.50 -14.63 17.08
C ALA A 84 13.20 -14.30 16.31
N VAL A 85 12.21 -13.73 17.02
CA VAL A 85 10.94 -13.33 16.38
C VAL A 85 11.16 -12.10 15.49
N ILE A 86 11.91 -11.12 16.00
CA ILE A 86 12.29 -9.89 15.24
C ILE A 86 13.04 -10.29 13.97
N GLU A 87 14.00 -11.20 14.07
CA GLU A 87 14.77 -11.70 12.92
C GLU A 87 13.87 -12.33 11.87
N GLN A 88 12.93 -13.20 12.26
CA GLN A 88 11.99 -13.84 11.33
C GLN A 88 11.08 -12.82 10.63
N ILE A 89 10.61 -11.79 11.35
CA ILE A 89 9.79 -10.74 10.74
C ILE A 89 10.62 -9.93 9.74
N ILE A 90 11.86 -9.60 10.07
CA ILE A 90 12.76 -8.87 9.16
C ILE A 90 13.03 -9.70 7.90
N ILE A 91 13.26 -11.00 8.04
CA ILE A 91 13.42 -11.92 6.89
C ILE A 91 12.16 -11.91 6.02
N ALA A 92 10.97 -11.99 6.61
CA ALA A 92 9.72 -11.95 5.87
C ALA A 92 9.55 -10.61 5.10
N ILE A 93 9.94 -9.49 5.70
CA ILE A 93 9.92 -8.16 5.06
C ILE A 93 10.86 -8.13 3.84
N PHE A 94 12.11 -8.58 3.99
CA PHE A 94 13.07 -8.63 2.88
C PHE A 94 12.64 -9.58 1.78
N ALA A 95 12.00 -10.70 2.14
CA ALA A 95 11.43 -11.66 1.18
C ALA A 95 10.12 -11.17 0.55
N ARG A 96 9.62 -9.97 0.90
CA ARG A 96 8.31 -9.45 0.46
C ARG A 96 7.18 -10.45 0.68
N SER A 97 7.22 -11.17 1.79
CA SER A 97 6.24 -12.19 2.15
C SER A 97 5.43 -11.81 3.38
N HIS A 98 4.42 -12.61 3.67
CA HIS A 98 3.60 -12.46 4.87
C HIS A 98 4.16 -13.33 5.99
N CYS A 99 3.91 -12.94 7.25
CA CYS A 99 4.24 -13.78 8.40
C CYS A 99 3.03 -13.93 9.33
N LEU A 100 2.92 -15.09 9.94
CA LEU A 100 1.96 -15.39 10.99
C LEU A 100 2.67 -15.36 12.34
N LEU A 101 2.19 -14.50 13.24
CA LEU A 101 2.72 -14.37 14.59
C LEU A 101 1.80 -15.07 15.58
N GLU A 102 2.17 -16.28 15.98
CA GLU A 102 1.48 -17.02 17.02
C GLU A 102 2.14 -16.81 18.39
N GLY A 103 1.36 -16.80 19.42
CA GLY A 103 1.87 -16.67 20.79
C GLY A 103 0.80 -16.20 21.77
N VAL A 104 1.11 -16.36 23.06
CA VAL A 104 0.20 -15.99 24.14
C VAL A 104 -0.11 -14.47 24.11
N PRO A 105 -1.31 -14.08 24.55
CA PRO A 105 -1.66 -12.66 24.69
C PRO A 105 -0.68 -11.93 25.63
N GLY A 106 -0.44 -10.64 25.38
CA GLY A 106 0.42 -9.82 26.24
C GLY A 106 1.90 -9.78 25.87
N LEU A 107 2.36 -10.54 24.86
CA LEU A 107 3.76 -10.52 24.40
C LEU A 107 4.10 -9.35 23.46
N ALA A 108 3.37 -8.25 23.56
CA ALA A 108 3.62 -7.01 22.80
C ALA A 108 3.75 -7.19 21.26
N LYS A 109 3.10 -8.23 20.68
CA LYS A 109 3.17 -8.52 19.23
C LYS A 109 2.80 -7.30 18.37
N THR A 110 1.69 -6.65 18.70
CA THR A 110 1.24 -5.44 18.00
C THR A 110 2.25 -4.30 18.12
N TYR A 111 2.83 -4.11 19.30
CA TYR A 111 3.84 -3.08 19.55
C TYR A 111 5.12 -3.36 18.75
N MET A 112 5.55 -4.63 18.68
CA MET A 112 6.73 -5.05 17.90
C MET A 112 6.57 -4.72 16.41
N VAL A 113 5.44 -5.08 15.81
CA VAL A 113 5.17 -4.78 14.39
C VAL A 113 5.10 -3.27 14.15
N LYS A 114 4.53 -2.52 15.08
CA LYS A 114 4.49 -1.06 15.02
C LYS A 114 5.90 -0.45 15.07
N CYS A 115 6.74 -0.87 16.02
CA CYS A 115 8.13 -0.40 16.11
C CYS A 115 8.94 -0.72 14.83
N LEU A 116 8.74 -1.91 14.25
CA LEU A 116 9.36 -2.26 12.97
C LEU A 116 8.91 -1.35 11.84
N SER A 117 7.61 -1.04 11.75
CA SER A 117 7.09 -0.13 10.73
C SER A 117 7.66 1.29 10.88
N GLU A 118 7.79 1.76 12.10
CA GLU A 118 8.40 3.07 12.40
C GLU A 118 9.90 3.10 12.06
N ALA A 119 10.64 2.05 12.42
CA ALA A 119 12.07 1.93 12.10
C ALA A 119 12.34 1.90 10.59
N LEU A 120 11.39 1.39 9.81
CA LEU A 120 11.45 1.31 8.35
C LEU A 120 10.79 2.50 7.65
N ASN A 121 10.22 3.43 8.39
CA ASN A 121 9.42 4.55 7.87
C ASN A 121 8.28 4.09 6.92
N LEU A 122 7.63 2.98 7.28
CA LEU A 122 6.51 2.42 6.53
C LEU A 122 5.17 2.90 7.10
N SER A 123 4.19 3.13 6.23
CA SER A 123 2.82 3.37 6.66
C SER A 123 2.25 2.09 7.29
N PHE A 124 1.78 2.23 8.54
CA PHE A 124 1.24 1.12 9.32
C PHE A 124 -0.25 1.27 9.56
N ARG A 125 -1.00 0.17 9.41
CA ARG A 125 -2.40 0.07 9.80
C ARG A 125 -2.64 -1.24 10.54
N ARG A 126 -3.55 -1.20 11.51
CA ARG A 126 -4.03 -2.38 12.25
C ARG A 126 -5.48 -2.62 11.89
N VAL A 127 -5.81 -3.85 11.56
CA VAL A 127 -7.17 -4.36 11.40
C VAL A 127 -7.40 -5.37 12.50
N GLN A 128 -8.35 -5.10 13.37
CA GLN A 128 -8.76 -6.06 14.40
C GLN A 128 -9.95 -6.85 13.87
N PHE A 129 -9.78 -8.16 13.73
CA PHE A 129 -10.84 -9.03 13.25
C PHE A 129 -11.86 -9.30 14.35
N THR A 130 -13.13 -9.08 14.02
CA THR A 130 -14.29 -9.33 14.88
C THR A 130 -15.36 -10.03 14.03
N PRO A 131 -16.32 -10.76 14.64
CA PRO A 131 -17.35 -11.47 13.89
C PRO A 131 -18.28 -10.57 13.06
N ASP A 132 -18.32 -9.28 13.36
CA ASP A 132 -19.12 -8.26 12.66
C ASP A 132 -18.32 -7.42 11.67
N LEU A 133 -17.03 -7.74 11.45
CA LEU A 133 -16.17 -7.01 10.52
C LEU A 133 -16.68 -7.17 9.08
N MET A 134 -16.92 -6.04 8.43
CA MET A 134 -17.33 -6.01 7.02
C MET A 134 -16.14 -5.86 6.07
N PRO A 135 -16.19 -6.41 4.85
CA PRO A 135 -15.14 -6.21 3.86
C PRO A 135 -14.82 -4.72 3.60
N ALA A 136 -15.84 -3.86 3.63
CA ALA A 136 -15.68 -2.41 3.46
C ALA A 136 -14.81 -1.76 4.55
N ASP A 137 -14.78 -2.32 5.76
CA ASP A 137 -13.93 -1.83 6.85
C ASP A 137 -12.44 -2.06 6.56
N ILE A 138 -12.13 -3.04 5.71
CA ILE A 138 -10.76 -3.39 5.29
C ILE A 138 -10.38 -2.65 4.01
N THR A 139 -11.26 -2.72 3.00
CA THR A 139 -10.97 -2.18 1.66
C THR A 139 -11.30 -0.71 1.52
N GLY A 140 -12.20 -0.19 2.35
CA GLY A 140 -12.74 1.15 2.20
C GLY A 140 -14.08 1.16 1.49
N THR A 141 -14.68 2.34 1.41
CA THR A 141 -16.03 2.55 0.87
C THR A 141 -16.15 3.86 0.14
N ASP A 142 -17.09 3.93 -0.78
CA ASP A 142 -17.48 5.18 -1.42
C ASP A 142 -18.40 6.00 -0.53
N VAL A 143 -18.08 7.26 -0.35
CA VAL A 143 -18.91 8.22 0.41
C VAL A 143 -19.29 9.41 -0.47
N ILE A 144 -20.49 9.93 -0.25
CA ILE A 144 -20.92 11.17 -0.89
C ILE A 144 -20.39 12.32 -0.03
N GLN A 145 -19.48 13.08 -0.59
CA GLN A 145 -18.94 14.29 0.02
C GLN A 145 -19.58 15.53 -0.63
N GLN A 146 -19.98 16.50 0.18
CA GLN A 146 -20.52 17.78 -0.27
C GLN A 146 -19.45 18.85 -0.08
N ASP A 147 -19.15 19.61 -1.14
CA ASP A 147 -18.24 20.75 -1.07
C ASP A 147 -18.92 21.99 -0.45
N ALA A 148 -18.14 23.06 -0.25
CA ALA A 148 -18.64 24.31 0.33
C ALA A 148 -19.70 24.98 -0.54
N GLU A 149 -19.72 24.66 -1.84
CA GLU A 149 -20.68 25.16 -2.83
C GLU A 149 -21.94 24.28 -2.94
N GLY A 150 -22.06 23.23 -2.11
CA GLY A 150 -23.22 22.34 -2.09
C GLY A 150 -23.23 21.25 -3.15
N ARG A 151 -22.17 21.10 -3.95
CA ARG A 151 -22.05 20.04 -4.96
C ARG A 151 -21.69 18.73 -4.29
N ARG A 152 -22.33 17.66 -4.72
CA ARG A 152 -22.09 16.31 -4.21
C ARG A 152 -21.15 15.57 -5.15
N SER A 153 -20.08 15.00 -4.58
CA SER A 153 -19.15 14.13 -5.28
C SER A 153 -19.00 12.80 -4.55
N LEU A 154 -18.80 11.74 -5.31
CA LEU A 154 -18.49 10.43 -4.74
C LEU A 154 -16.98 10.35 -4.54
N VAL A 155 -16.55 10.07 -3.31
CA VAL A 155 -15.14 9.98 -2.94
C VAL A 155 -14.88 8.62 -2.28
N PHE A 156 -13.91 7.88 -2.81
CA PHE A 156 -13.50 6.62 -2.20
C PHE A 156 -12.61 6.88 -0.99
N LEU A 157 -13.09 6.49 0.20
CA LEU A 157 -12.32 6.48 1.43
C LEU A 157 -11.52 5.16 1.51
N ARG A 158 -10.22 5.26 1.39
CA ARG A 158 -9.31 4.11 1.45
C ARG A 158 -9.33 3.46 2.83
N GLY A 159 -9.57 2.17 2.87
CA GLY A 159 -9.48 1.36 4.07
C GLY A 159 -8.03 1.07 4.50
N PRO A 160 -7.86 0.38 5.64
CA PRO A 160 -6.54 0.07 6.20
C PRO A 160 -5.66 -0.82 5.32
N ILE A 161 -6.22 -1.55 4.36
CA ILE A 161 -5.45 -2.38 3.43
C ILE A 161 -4.49 -1.55 2.54
N PHE A 162 -4.76 -0.26 2.35
CA PHE A 162 -3.91 0.64 1.59
C PHE A 162 -2.76 1.20 2.43
N ALA A 163 -2.05 0.33 3.13
CA ALA A 163 -0.83 0.64 3.85
C ALA A 163 0.29 -0.31 3.42
N GLN A 164 1.53 0.11 3.63
CA GLN A 164 2.69 -0.72 3.28
C GLN A 164 2.87 -1.90 4.26
N MET A 165 2.44 -1.71 5.51
CA MET A 165 2.43 -2.75 6.53
C MET A 165 1.05 -2.80 7.19
N VAL A 166 0.40 -3.95 7.11
CA VAL A 166 -0.92 -4.18 7.71
C VAL A 166 -0.81 -5.30 8.74
N LEU A 167 -1.22 -5.02 9.96
CA LEU A 167 -1.37 -6.03 11.01
C LEU A 167 -2.82 -6.51 11.06
N ALA A 168 -3.05 -7.76 10.67
CA ALA A 168 -4.32 -8.45 10.87
C ALA A 168 -4.30 -9.07 12.28
N ASP A 169 -4.95 -8.41 13.23
CA ASP A 169 -4.96 -8.85 14.64
C ASP A 169 -6.21 -9.70 14.91
N GLU A 170 -6.03 -10.78 15.68
CA GLU A 170 -7.09 -11.75 16.00
C GLU A 170 -7.78 -12.35 14.76
N ILE A 171 -7.02 -12.66 13.72
CA ILE A 171 -7.52 -13.17 12.43
C ILE A 171 -8.40 -14.43 12.56
N ASN A 172 -8.23 -15.18 13.63
CA ASN A 172 -9.05 -16.34 13.96
C ASN A 172 -10.50 -15.98 14.36
N ARG A 173 -10.82 -14.69 14.54
CA ARG A 173 -12.18 -14.20 14.79
C ARG A 173 -12.87 -13.66 13.54
N SER A 174 -12.25 -13.84 12.38
CA SER A 174 -12.86 -13.46 11.10
C SER A 174 -14.23 -14.16 10.93
N PRO A 175 -15.23 -13.45 10.36
CA PRO A 175 -16.52 -14.04 10.03
C PRO A 175 -16.41 -15.14 8.99
#